data_aeca2a66db9c3d4ca3b0075e86d387a9
#
_entry.id   aeca2a66db9c3d4ca3b0075e86d387a9
#
_cell.length_a   1.000
_cell.length_b   1.000
_cell.length_c   1.000
_cell.angle_alpha   90.00
_cell.angle_beta   90.00
_cell.angle_gamma   90.00
#
_symmetry.space_group_name_H-M   'P 1'
#
loop_
_entity.id
_entity.type
_entity.pdbx_description
1 polymer ?
#
loop_
_entity_poly.entity_id
_entity_poly.type
_entity_poly.pdbx_seq_one_letter_code
_entity_poly.pdbx_strand_id
1 'polypeptide(L)'
;MTTDTATAERHATGRADESAATTANSVASHDDNIARTPNKNWSILPRVLLLIIGLVILAAEILVSVRLGSASLSVEDVWDAVVSGVFQLPVEETFRKTFTVIFALRFPRVLLAVLAGAALATSGVVMQALLRNPLVSPFTLGVSPAAAFGAALTILVLSQRGISAPSQLVALGALVSALAVSALVLGLSKTRASSTATLLLLGIA
;
A
#
# COMPACT_ATOMS: atom_id res chain seq x y z
N MET A 1 -15.76 23.96 -77.39
CA MET A 1 -15.60 24.54 -76.05
C MET A 1 -16.08 23.55 -74.99
N THR A 2 -15.75 22.24 -75.14
CA THR A 2 -16.27 21.13 -74.32
C THR A 2 -15.22 20.12 -73.82
N THR A 3 -13.89 20.38 -74.05
CA THR A 3 -12.81 19.48 -73.67
C THR A 3 -12.09 19.84 -72.37
N ASP A 4 -12.35 21.05 -71.85
CA ASP A 4 -11.60 21.57 -70.68
C ASP A 4 -12.22 21.17 -69.32
N THR A 5 -13.53 20.93 -69.25
CA THR A 5 -14.22 20.54 -68.01
C THR A 5 -13.94 19.10 -67.61
N ALA A 6 -13.80 18.17 -68.55
CA ALA A 6 -13.53 16.76 -68.29
C ALA A 6 -12.12 16.52 -67.74
N THR A 7 -11.15 17.36 -68.09
CA THR A 7 -9.77 17.27 -67.59
C THR A 7 -9.67 17.83 -66.17
N ALA A 8 -10.42 18.90 -65.84
CA ALA A 8 -10.46 19.46 -64.50
C ALA A 8 -11.11 18.52 -63.49
N GLU A 9 -12.17 17.81 -63.86
CA GLU A 9 -12.85 16.84 -63.01
C GLU A 9 -11.94 15.62 -62.71
N ARG A 10 -11.19 15.13 -63.68
CA ARG A 10 -10.24 14.02 -63.45
C ARG A 10 -9.09 14.40 -62.53
N HIS A 11 -8.62 15.63 -62.59
CA HIS A 11 -7.58 16.14 -61.67
C HIS A 11 -8.14 16.35 -60.23
N ALA A 12 -9.39 16.75 -60.11
CA ALA A 12 -10.02 16.93 -58.80
C ALA A 12 -10.28 15.57 -58.09
N THR A 13 -10.77 14.58 -58.84
CA THR A 13 -11.02 13.23 -58.29
C THR A 13 -9.71 12.50 -57.94
N GLY A 14 -8.64 12.62 -58.75
CA GLY A 14 -7.32 12.07 -58.45
C GLY A 14 -6.70 12.65 -57.18
N ARG A 15 -6.86 13.95 -56.94
CA ARG A 15 -6.36 14.59 -55.69
C ARG A 15 -7.17 14.18 -54.47
N ALA A 16 -8.45 13.98 -54.59
CA ALA A 16 -9.31 13.53 -53.49
C ALA A 16 -8.94 12.07 -53.05
N ASP A 17 -8.71 11.19 -54.01
CA ASP A 17 -8.29 9.80 -53.74
C ASP A 17 -6.88 9.72 -53.16
N GLU A 18 -5.96 10.53 -53.62
CA GLU A 18 -4.59 10.59 -53.09
C GLU A 18 -4.56 11.14 -51.64
N SER A 19 -5.40 12.15 -51.36
CA SER A 19 -5.55 12.70 -50.02
C SER A 19 -6.17 11.69 -49.05
N ALA A 20 -7.19 10.96 -49.50
CA ALA A 20 -7.85 9.89 -48.73
C ALA A 20 -6.90 8.73 -48.44
N ALA A 21 -6.09 8.31 -49.43
CA ALA A 21 -5.10 7.26 -49.26
C ALA A 21 -3.97 7.67 -48.29
N THR A 22 -3.52 8.93 -48.34
CA THR A 22 -2.52 9.47 -47.42
C THR A 22 -3.01 9.54 -46.01
N THR A 23 -4.27 9.97 -45.82
CA THR A 23 -4.91 10.02 -44.49
C THR A 23 -5.13 8.61 -43.92
N ALA A 24 -5.61 7.67 -44.73
CA ALA A 24 -5.78 6.28 -44.32
C ALA A 24 -4.45 5.63 -43.91
N ASN A 25 -3.36 5.90 -44.67
CA ASN A 25 -2.05 5.36 -44.37
C ASN A 25 -1.42 6.00 -43.11
N SER A 26 -1.70 7.27 -42.83
CA SER A 26 -1.27 7.96 -41.62
C SER A 26 -2.02 7.44 -40.39
N VAL A 27 -3.31 7.15 -40.51
CA VAL A 27 -4.11 6.55 -39.43
C VAL A 27 -3.66 5.10 -39.17
N ALA A 28 -3.44 4.31 -40.21
CA ALA A 28 -2.95 2.93 -40.07
C ALA A 28 -1.54 2.88 -39.43
N SER A 29 -0.65 3.81 -39.83
CA SER A 29 0.69 3.88 -39.21
C SER A 29 0.68 4.37 -37.76
N HIS A 30 -0.35 5.15 -37.37
CA HIS A 30 -0.54 5.57 -35.99
C HIS A 30 -1.07 4.44 -35.11
N ASP A 31 -1.99 3.63 -35.63
CA ASP A 31 -2.53 2.44 -34.95
C ASP A 31 -1.46 1.35 -34.77
N ASP A 32 -0.59 1.14 -35.77
CA ASP A 32 0.53 0.20 -35.66
C ASP A 32 1.59 0.61 -34.63
N ASN A 33 1.77 1.92 -34.40
CA ASN A 33 2.65 2.42 -33.35
C ASN A 33 2.03 2.28 -31.94
N ILE A 34 0.71 2.34 -31.82
CA ILE A 34 0.00 2.13 -30.54
C ILE A 34 -0.02 0.63 -30.19
N ALA A 35 -0.10 -0.26 -31.18
CA ALA A 35 -0.10 -1.71 -31.00
C ALA A 35 1.28 -2.29 -30.63
N ARG A 36 2.37 -1.55 -30.86
CA ARG A 36 3.71 -1.91 -30.38
C ARG A 36 3.91 -1.46 -28.94
N THR A 37 3.09 -1.97 -28.00
CA THR A 37 3.52 -2.04 -26.61
C THR A 37 4.80 -2.90 -26.60
N PRO A 38 5.95 -2.41 -26.13
CA PRO A 38 7.11 -3.25 -26.01
C PRO A 38 6.69 -4.41 -25.13
N ASN A 39 6.71 -5.62 -25.67
CA ASN A 39 6.56 -6.85 -24.92
C ASN A 39 7.77 -6.93 -23.98
N LYS A 40 7.68 -6.15 -22.90
CA LYS A 40 8.65 -6.12 -21.83
C LYS A 40 8.45 -7.43 -21.08
N ASN A 41 9.06 -8.50 -21.62
CA ASN A 41 9.30 -9.71 -20.88
C ASN A 41 10.14 -9.32 -19.66
N TRP A 42 9.43 -8.83 -18.64
CA TRP A 42 10.02 -8.61 -17.32
C TRP A 42 10.47 -9.99 -16.87
N SER A 43 11.72 -10.27 -17.11
CA SER A 43 12.34 -11.50 -16.63
C SER A 43 11.98 -11.65 -15.14
N ILE A 44 11.60 -12.85 -14.73
CA ILE A 44 11.24 -13.17 -13.34
C ILE A 44 12.40 -12.79 -12.41
N LEU A 45 13.62 -12.86 -12.91
CA LEU A 45 14.86 -12.59 -12.21
C LEU A 45 14.91 -11.23 -11.47
N PRO A 46 14.64 -10.05 -12.08
CA PRO A 46 14.68 -8.78 -11.34
C PRO A 46 13.58 -8.67 -10.29
N ARG A 47 12.43 -9.32 -10.46
CA ARG A 47 11.36 -9.33 -9.45
C ARG A 47 11.77 -10.15 -8.23
N VAL A 48 12.34 -11.32 -8.45
CA VAL A 48 12.85 -12.18 -7.38
C VAL A 48 14.01 -11.48 -6.66
N LEU A 49 14.91 -10.84 -7.40
CA LEU A 49 16.01 -10.07 -6.82
C LEU A 49 15.51 -8.94 -5.93
N LEU A 50 14.51 -8.15 -6.37
CA LEU A 50 13.90 -7.09 -5.55
C LEU A 50 13.25 -7.65 -4.27
N LEU A 51 12.57 -8.80 -4.36
CA LEU A 51 11.98 -9.45 -3.19
C LEU A 51 13.06 -9.92 -2.20
N ILE A 52 14.15 -10.51 -2.69
CA ILE A 52 15.27 -10.94 -1.85
C ILE A 52 15.93 -9.73 -1.18
N ILE A 53 16.21 -8.66 -1.92
CA ILE A 53 16.77 -7.42 -1.37
C ILE A 53 15.84 -6.85 -0.30
N GLY A 54 14.54 -6.76 -0.56
CA GLY A 54 13.55 -6.28 0.41
C GLY A 54 13.52 -7.14 1.68
N LEU A 55 13.59 -8.46 1.54
CA LEU A 55 13.63 -9.38 2.67
C LEU A 55 14.91 -9.24 3.49
N VAL A 56 16.06 -9.05 2.84
CA VAL A 56 17.36 -8.81 3.51
C VAL A 56 17.33 -7.50 4.27
N ILE A 57 16.80 -6.42 3.67
CA ILE A 57 16.65 -5.13 4.34
C ILE A 57 15.72 -5.27 5.55
N LEU A 58 14.57 -5.93 5.40
CA LEU A 58 13.64 -6.17 6.51
C LEU A 58 14.30 -6.95 7.66
N ALA A 59 15.06 -8.00 7.34
CA ALA A 59 15.80 -8.77 8.35
C ALA A 59 16.85 -7.90 9.07
N ALA A 60 17.57 -7.06 8.33
CA ALA A 60 18.53 -6.12 8.91
C ALA A 60 17.83 -5.09 9.81
N GLU A 61 16.70 -4.52 9.41
CA GLU A 61 15.91 -3.59 10.22
C GLU A 61 15.41 -4.25 11.52
N ILE A 62 14.93 -5.49 11.45
CA ILE A 62 14.51 -6.25 12.63
C ILE A 62 15.68 -6.42 13.61
N LEU A 63 16.85 -6.84 13.14
CA LEU A 63 18.04 -7.00 13.97
C LEU A 63 18.49 -5.68 14.62
N VAL A 64 18.51 -4.61 13.81
CA VAL A 64 18.85 -3.26 14.30
C VAL A 64 17.82 -2.79 15.33
N SER A 65 16.53 -2.99 15.08
CA SER A 65 15.44 -2.58 15.97
C SER A 65 15.47 -3.31 17.32
N VAL A 66 15.79 -4.61 17.32
CA VAL A 66 15.95 -5.38 18.55
C VAL A 66 17.19 -4.92 19.35
N ARG A 67 18.26 -4.52 18.65
CA ARG A 67 19.51 -4.06 19.27
C ARG A 67 19.41 -2.64 19.80
N LEU A 68 18.82 -1.71 19.03
CA LEU A 68 18.68 -0.30 19.42
C LEU A 68 17.54 -0.14 20.44
N GLY A 69 17.86 0.39 21.61
CA GLY A 69 16.91 0.67 22.67
C GLY A 69 17.57 1.24 23.91
N SER A 70 16.80 1.54 24.95
CA SER A 70 17.26 2.13 26.22
C SER A 70 18.29 1.29 27.01
N ALA A 71 18.42 0.00 26.69
CA ALA A 71 19.49 -0.87 27.17
C ALA A 71 20.39 -1.22 25.99
N SER A 72 21.70 -0.93 26.10
CA SER A 72 22.71 -1.35 25.11
C SER A 72 22.94 -2.86 25.25
N LEU A 73 22.29 -3.62 24.36
CA LEU A 73 22.47 -5.08 24.31
C LEU A 73 23.54 -5.43 23.28
N SER A 74 24.40 -6.39 23.60
CA SER A 74 25.36 -6.93 22.63
C SER A 74 24.62 -7.82 21.60
N VAL A 75 25.25 -8.06 20.46
CA VAL A 75 24.69 -9.00 19.45
C VAL A 75 24.61 -10.41 20.02
N GLU A 76 25.59 -10.77 20.84
CA GLU A 76 25.64 -12.06 21.52
C GLU A 76 24.46 -12.23 22.47
N ASP A 77 24.16 -11.21 23.30
CA ASP A 77 22.99 -11.23 24.20
C ASP A 77 21.67 -11.45 23.45
N VAL A 78 21.50 -10.80 22.28
CA VAL A 78 20.31 -10.95 21.46
C VAL A 78 20.23 -12.35 20.87
N TRP A 79 21.35 -12.87 20.38
CA TRP A 79 21.44 -14.22 19.83
C TRP A 79 21.11 -15.28 20.85
N ASP A 80 21.76 -15.21 22.02
CA ASP A 80 21.56 -16.15 23.13
C ASP A 80 20.09 -16.08 23.64
N ALA A 81 19.51 -14.89 23.71
CA ALA A 81 18.11 -14.74 24.06
C ALA A 81 17.19 -15.42 23.03
N VAL A 82 17.42 -15.20 21.73
CA VAL A 82 16.61 -15.82 20.68
C VAL A 82 16.72 -17.33 20.71
N VAL A 83 17.93 -17.86 20.80
CA VAL A 83 18.18 -19.31 20.90
C VAL A 83 17.53 -19.90 22.14
N SER A 84 17.73 -19.29 23.31
CA SER A 84 17.14 -19.76 24.56
C SER A 84 15.61 -19.70 24.53
N GLY A 85 15.02 -18.66 23.91
CA GLY A 85 13.57 -18.52 23.80
C GLY A 85 12.92 -19.50 22.83
N VAL A 86 13.56 -19.76 21.69
CA VAL A 86 13.04 -20.71 20.69
C VAL A 86 13.18 -22.16 21.16
N PHE A 87 14.32 -22.51 21.75
CA PHE A 87 14.62 -23.87 22.20
C PHE A 87 14.26 -24.14 23.68
N GLN A 88 13.64 -23.15 24.35
CA GLN A 88 13.23 -23.24 25.76
C GLN A 88 14.39 -23.69 26.72
N LEU A 89 15.58 -23.18 26.46
CA LEU A 89 16.74 -23.49 27.25
C LEU A 89 16.66 -22.77 28.62
N PRO A 90 17.22 -23.36 29.69
CA PRO A 90 17.27 -22.71 30.99
C PRO A 90 18.08 -21.40 30.90
N VAL A 91 17.47 -20.31 31.34
CA VAL A 91 18.06 -18.97 31.32
C VAL A 91 18.73 -18.73 32.69
N GLU A 92 20.01 -18.37 32.66
CA GLU A 92 20.77 -18.02 33.87
C GLU A 92 20.16 -16.76 34.52
N GLU A 93 20.18 -16.68 35.83
CA GLU A 93 19.62 -15.57 36.63
C GLU A 93 20.17 -14.20 36.19
N THR A 94 21.47 -14.13 35.86
CA THR A 94 22.12 -12.89 35.36
C THR A 94 21.58 -12.42 34.03
N PHE A 95 21.22 -13.35 33.15
CA PHE A 95 20.71 -13.09 31.82
C PHE A 95 19.17 -12.88 31.78
N ARG A 96 18.47 -13.22 32.86
CA ARG A 96 17.00 -13.18 32.92
C ARG A 96 16.39 -11.81 32.64
N LYS A 97 17.02 -10.72 33.09
CA LYS A 97 16.56 -9.35 32.82
C LYS A 97 16.65 -9.03 31.35
N THR A 98 17.75 -9.36 30.69
CA THR A 98 17.98 -9.17 29.26
C THR A 98 16.99 -9.97 28.44
N PHE A 99 16.79 -11.23 28.79
CA PHE A 99 15.80 -12.11 28.18
C PHE A 99 14.39 -11.52 28.26
N THR A 100 13.97 -11.04 29.44
CA THR A 100 12.66 -10.41 29.64
C THR A 100 12.50 -9.14 28.80
N VAL A 101 13.49 -8.29 28.72
CA VAL A 101 13.46 -7.07 27.88
C VAL A 101 13.31 -7.43 26.40
N ILE A 102 14.02 -8.43 25.93
CA ILE A 102 13.96 -8.86 24.54
C ILE A 102 12.58 -9.47 24.23
N PHE A 103 12.14 -10.47 24.98
CA PHE A 103 10.95 -11.25 24.67
C PHE A 103 9.64 -10.58 25.10
N ALA A 104 9.61 -9.90 26.24
CA ALA A 104 8.38 -9.30 26.75
C ALA A 104 8.15 -7.87 26.20
N LEU A 105 9.20 -7.13 25.82
CA LEU A 105 9.06 -5.74 25.40
C LEU A 105 9.43 -5.50 23.93
N ARG A 106 10.57 -6.02 23.47
CA ARG A 106 11.10 -5.68 22.12
C ARG A 106 10.51 -6.56 21.03
N PHE A 107 10.57 -7.85 21.20
CA PHE A 107 10.09 -8.80 20.19
C PHE A 107 8.61 -8.61 19.83
N PRO A 108 7.67 -8.46 20.78
CA PRO A 108 6.27 -8.20 20.43
C PRO A 108 6.06 -6.90 19.66
N ARG A 109 6.82 -5.84 19.97
CA ARG A 109 6.73 -4.56 19.25
C ARG A 109 7.22 -4.67 17.81
N VAL A 110 8.35 -5.34 17.61
CA VAL A 110 8.92 -5.57 16.28
C VAL A 110 7.98 -6.45 15.44
N LEU A 111 7.47 -7.52 16.03
CA LEU A 111 6.50 -8.40 15.37
C LEU A 111 5.24 -7.65 14.97
N LEU A 112 4.69 -6.83 15.88
CA LEU A 112 3.53 -6.00 15.60
C LEU A 112 3.80 -5.01 14.46
N ALA A 113 4.98 -4.37 14.43
CA ALA A 113 5.36 -3.43 13.37
C ALA A 113 5.44 -4.13 11.99
N VAL A 114 6.03 -5.33 11.93
CA VAL A 114 6.11 -6.13 10.70
C VAL A 114 4.70 -6.54 10.23
N LEU A 115 3.86 -7.04 11.13
CA LEU A 115 2.49 -7.44 10.80
C LEU A 115 1.63 -6.26 10.36
N ALA A 116 1.74 -5.11 11.05
CA ALA A 116 1.02 -3.89 10.67
C ALA A 116 1.48 -3.37 9.32
N GLY A 117 2.79 -3.35 9.05
CA GLY A 117 3.35 -2.96 7.76
C GLY A 117 2.90 -3.87 6.62
N ALA A 118 2.91 -5.18 6.84
CA ALA A 118 2.42 -6.16 5.87
C ALA A 118 0.92 -6.00 5.58
N ALA A 119 0.11 -5.78 6.61
CA ALA A 119 -1.32 -5.53 6.48
C ALA A 119 -1.61 -4.24 5.69
N LEU A 120 -0.89 -3.15 6.00
CA LEU A 120 -1.01 -1.88 5.28
C LEU A 120 -0.57 -2.00 3.82
N ALA A 121 0.54 -2.67 3.55
CA ALA A 121 1.01 -2.91 2.18
C ALA A 121 -0.01 -3.72 1.37
N THR A 122 -0.52 -4.81 1.94
CA THR A 122 -1.52 -5.67 1.28
C THR A 122 -2.81 -4.92 1.00
N SER A 123 -3.34 -4.19 1.99
CA SER A 123 -4.56 -3.40 1.82
C SER A 123 -4.37 -2.28 0.79
N GLY A 124 -3.20 -1.64 0.76
CA GLY A 124 -2.84 -0.63 -0.23
C GLY A 124 -2.88 -1.20 -1.65
N VAL A 125 -2.24 -2.33 -1.89
CA VAL A 125 -2.24 -3.00 -3.21
C VAL A 125 -3.66 -3.37 -3.65
N VAL A 126 -4.47 -3.94 -2.76
CA VAL A 126 -5.87 -4.30 -3.06
C VAL A 126 -6.70 -3.06 -3.41
N MET A 127 -6.56 -1.97 -2.64
CA MET A 127 -7.27 -0.71 -2.91
C MET A 127 -6.87 -0.10 -4.24
N GLN A 128 -5.57 -0.05 -4.56
CA GLN A 128 -5.07 0.46 -5.84
C GLN A 128 -5.60 -0.34 -7.02
N ALA A 129 -5.62 -1.67 -6.89
CA ALA A 129 -6.16 -2.56 -7.92
C ALA A 129 -7.68 -2.37 -8.11
N LEU A 130 -8.44 -2.31 -7.01
CA LEU A 130 -9.89 -2.20 -7.04
C LEU A 130 -10.35 -0.85 -7.61
N LEU A 131 -9.70 0.24 -7.19
CA LEU A 131 -10.05 1.60 -7.61
C LEU A 131 -9.30 2.04 -8.89
N ARG A 132 -8.42 1.18 -9.44
CA ARG A 132 -7.57 1.46 -10.61
C ARG A 132 -6.86 2.80 -10.51
N ASN A 133 -6.44 3.16 -9.31
CA ASN A 133 -5.77 4.42 -9.02
C ASN A 133 -4.57 4.17 -8.10
N PRO A 134 -3.32 4.43 -8.54
CA PRO A 134 -2.12 4.21 -7.74
C PRO A 134 -1.97 5.17 -6.56
N LEU A 135 -2.74 6.26 -6.50
CA LEU A 135 -2.67 7.25 -5.43
C LEU A 135 -3.51 6.87 -4.20
N VAL A 136 -4.29 5.80 -4.28
CA VAL A 136 -5.15 5.37 -3.19
C VAL A 136 -4.36 4.58 -2.15
N SER A 137 -4.62 4.88 -0.90
CA SER A 137 -4.04 4.19 0.26
C SER A 137 -5.07 4.09 1.40
N PRO A 138 -4.87 3.22 2.40
CA PRO A 138 -5.74 3.18 3.58
C PRO A 138 -5.83 4.52 4.33
N PHE A 139 -4.80 5.35 4.23
CA PHE A 139 -4.78 6.70 4.84
C PHE A 139 -5.70 7.67 4.11
N THR A 140 -5.74 7.62 2.77
CA THR A 140 -6.55 8.54 1.94
C THR A 140 -8.05 8.27 2.02
N LEU A 141 -8.47 7.10 2.53
CA LEU A 141 -9.88 6.78 2.76
C LEU A 141 -10.37 7.09 4.18
N GLY A 142 -9.59 7.82 4.97
CA GLY A 142 -10.00 8.23 6.30
C GLY A 142 -9.95 7.13 7.37
N VAL A 143 -9.50 5.92 7.04
CA VAL A 143 -9.45 4.78 7.98
C VAL A 143 -8.49 5.04 9.13
N SER A 144 -7.30 5.60 8.84
CA SER A 144 -6.28 5.88 9.85
C SER A 144 -6.68 7.00 10.82
N PRO A 145 -7.15 8.20 10.37
CA PRO A 145 -7.64 9.21 11.30
C PRO A 145 -8.87 8.74 12.10
N ALA A 146 -9.75 7.93 11.52
CA ALA A 146 -10.87 7.34 12.25
C ALA A 146 -10.40 6.40 13.38
N ALA A 147 -9.38 5.57 13.12
CA ALA A 147 -8.77 4.73 14.15
C ALA A 147 -8.16 5.57 15.29
N ALA A 148 -7.42 6.63 14.95
CA ALA A 148 -6.83 7.54 15.92
C ALA A 148 -7.91 8.24 16.77
N PHE A 149 -8.99 8.69 16.15
CA PHE A 149 -10.15 9.27 16.85
C PHE A 149 -10.78 8.27 17.83
N GLY A 150 -11.02 7.04 17.40
CA GLY A 150 -11.60 6.00 18.27
C GLY A 150 -10.70 5.64 19.44
N ALA A 151 -9.39 5.58 19.23
CA ALA A 151 -8.42 5.39 20.31
C ALA A 151 -8.47 6.54 21.33
N ALA A 152 -8.39 7.77 20.84
CA ALA A 152 -8.43 8.98 21.69
C ALA A 152 -9.75 9.10 22.47
N LEU A 153 -10.88 8.83 21.82
CA LEU A 153 -12.19 8.83 22.46
C LEU A 153 -12.29 7.78 23.59
N THR A 154 -11.75 6.60 23.35
CA THR A 154 -11.73 5.54 24.37
C THR A 154 -10.91 5.94 25.58
N ILE A 155 -9.72 6.51 25.36
CA ILE A 155 -8.87 7.03 26.45
C ILE A 155 -9.61 8.13 27.23
N LEU A 156 -10.21 9.07 26.52
CA LEU A 156 -10.92 10.21 27.12
C LEU A 156 -12.09 9.72 28.00
N VAL A 157 -12.95 8.85 27.48
CA VAL A 157 -14.12 8.35 28.19
C VAL A 157 -13.74 7.55 29.43
N LEU A 158 -12.71 6.71 29.34
CA LEU A 158 -12.24 5.93 30.48
C LEU A 158 -11.55 6.80 31.53
N SER A 159 -10.75 7.76 31.12
CA SER A 159 -10.06 8.70 32.04
C SER A 159 -11.05 9.56 32.84
N GLN A 160 -12.16 10.01 32.22
CA GLN A 160 -13.21 10.75 32.91
C GLN A 160 -13.91 9.90 34.00
N ARG A 161 -13.86 8.57 33.89
CA ARG A 161 -14.39 7.64 34.91
C ARG A 161 -13.34 7.22 35.93
N GLY A 162 -12.14 7.80 35.90
CA GLY A 162 -11.03 7.44 36.77
C GLY A 162 -10.43 6.05 36.48
N ILE A 163 -10.70 5.49 35.30
CA ILE A 163 -10.22 4.17 34.90
C ILE A 163 -9.02 4.35 33.97
N SER A 164 -7.90 3.72 34.28
CA SER A 164 -6.78 3.63 33.34
C SER A 164 -7.20 2.84 32.12
N ALA A 165 -7.00 3.40 30.91
CA ALA A 165 -7.41 2.77 29.66
C ALA A 165 -6.51 1.57 29.33
N PRO A 166 -6.98 0.31 29.43
CA PRO A 166 -6.21 -0.85 29.00
C PRO A 166 -5.95 -0.81 27.49
N SER A 167 -4.75 -1.22 27.06
CA SER A 167 -4.37 -1.19 25.65
C SER A 167 -5.35 -1.93 24.73
N GLN A 168 -5.96 -3.00 25.23
CA GLN A 168 -6.96 -3.79 24.49
C GLN A 168 -8.22 -2.98 24.20
N LEU A 169 -8.73 -2.21 25.16
CA LEU A 169 -9.92 -1.37 24.96
C LEU A 169 -9.63 -0.20 24.02
N VAL A 170 -8.43 0.38 24.09
CA VAL A 170 -7.98 1.43 23.15
C VAL A 170 -7.91 0.85 21.73
N ALA A 171 -7.33 -0.33 21.56
CA ALA A 171 -7.26 -1.01 20.26
C ALA A 171 -8.65 -1.36 19.71
N LEU A 172 -9.58 -1.82 20.57
CA LEU A 172 -10.97 -2.08 20.16
C LEU A 172 -11.70 -0.80 19.75
N GLY A 173 -11.53 0.30 20.46
CA GLY A 173 -12.10 1.60 20.11
C GLY A 173 -11.59 2.10 18.76
N ALA A 174 -10.28 1.96 18.50
CA ALA A 174 -9.68 2.26 17.21
C ALA A 174 -10.27 1.40 16.07
N LEU A 175 -10.37 0.09 16.30
CA LEU A 175 -10.92 -0.85 15.32
C LEU A 175 -12.39 -0.55 14.98
N VAL A 176 -13.22 -0.36 15.98
CA VAL A 176 -14.65 -0.07 15.80
C VAL A 176 -14.84 1.23 15.02
N SER A 177 -14.10 2.28 15.37
CA SER A 177 -14.18 3.56 14.66
C SER A 177 -13.70 3.45 13.21
N ALA A 178 -12.59 2.74 12.96
CA ALA A 178 -12.09 2.49 11.62
C ALA A 178 -13.11 1.72 10.76
N LEU A 179 -13.72 0.67 11.31
CA LEU A 179 -14.76 -0.11 10.63
C LEU A 179 -16.02 0.71 10.37
N ALA A 180 -16.45 1.55 11.32
CA ALA A 180 -17.61 2.41 11.16
C ALA A 180 -17.43 3.41 10.00
N VAL A 181 -16.28 4.09 9.94
CA VAL A 181 -15.96 5.02 8.83
C VAL A 181 -15.81 4.27 7.51
N SER A 182 -15.15 3.11 7.49
CA SER A 182 -15.05 2.29 6.29
C SER A 182 -16.43 1.86 5.76
N ALA A 183 -17.33 1.42 6.63
CA ALA A 183 -18.69 1.06 6.28
C ALA A 183 -19.49 2.27 5.77
N LEU A 184 -19.31 3.44 6.37
CA LEU A 184 -19.95 4.69 5.95
C LEU A 184 -19.48 5.09 4.56
N VAL A 185 -18.17 5.12 4.30
CA VAL A 185 -17.59 5.46 2.98
C VAL A 185 -18.09 4.49 1.91
N LEU A 186 -18.04 3.18 2.17
CA LEU A 186 -18.54 2.15 1.25
C LEU A 186 -20.06 2.24 1.04
N GLY A 187 -20.83 2.53 2.09
CA GLY A 187 -22.28 2.73 2.02
C GLY A 187 -22.65 3.91 1.14
N LEU A 188 -21.99 5.07 1.32
CA LEU A 188 -22.22 6.25 0.49
C LEU A 188 -21.79 6.04 -0.97
N SER A 189 -20.75 5.23 -1.20
CA SER A 189 -20.29 4.94 -2.56
C SER A 189 -21.32 4.19 -3.40
N LYS A 190 -22.18 3.38 -2.75
CA LYS A 190 -23.27 2.63 -3.43
C LYS A 190 -24.48 3.48 -3.79
N THR A 191 -24.72 4.58 -3.09
CA THR A 191 -25.94 5.40 -3.27
C THR A 191 -25.81 6.47 -4.36
N ARG A 192 -24.58 6.80 -4.78
CA ARG A 192 -24.32 7.74 -5.88
C ARG A 192 -23.30 7.10 -6.79
N ALA A 193 -23.41 7.30 -8.10
CA ALA A 193 -22.36 6.96 -9.08
C ALA A 193 -21.14 7.85 -8.83
N SER A 194 -20.47 7.63 -7.71
CA SER A 194 -19.38 8.46 -7.22
C SER A 194 -18.09 8.03 -7.91
N SER A 195 -17.44 8.99 -8.55
CA SER A 195 -16.09 8.81 -9.08
C SER A 195 -15.10 8.51 -7.93
N THR A 196 -13.99 7.87 -8.23
CA THR A 196 -12.89 7.63 -7.28
C THR A 196 -12.48 8.91 -6.54
N ALA A 197 -12.54 10.07 -7.22
CA ALA A 197 -12.26 11.38 -6.63
C ALA A 197 -13.22 11.74 -5.48
N THR A 198 -14.51 11.44 -5.61
CA THR A 198 -15.50 11.70 -4.55
C THR A 198 -15.24 10.88 -3.30
N LEU A 199 -14.82 9.62 -3.45
CA LEU A 199 -14.45 8.76 -2.31
C LEU A 199 -13.22 9.27 -1.57
N LEU A 200 -12.21 9.75 -2.31
CA LEU A 200 -11.00 10.34 -1.72
C LEU A 200 -11.31 11.62 -0.97
N LEU A 201 -12.12 12.52 -1.54
CA LEU A 201 -12.53 13.77 -0.89
C LEU A 201 -13.35 13.50 0.38
N LEU A 202 -14.22 12.50 0.36
CA LEU A 202 -15.01 12.12 1.52
C LEU A 202 -14.16 11.52 2.65
N GLY A 203 -13.07 10.81 2.30
CA GLY A 203 -12.15 10.23 3.30
C GLY A 203 -11.20 11.24 3.94
N ILE A 204 -11.00 12.42 3.32
CA ILE A 204 -10.13 13.49 3.82
C ILE A 204 -10.91 14.51 4.66
N ALA A 205 -12.20 14.67 4.39
CA ALA A 205 -13.09 15.59 5.11
C ALA A 205 -13.47 15.07 6.50
#